data_ab3dd8262d0507daa0188c2b546efbb0
#
_entry.id   ab3dd8262d0507daa0188c2b546efbb0
#
_cell.length_a   1.000
_cell.length_b   1.000
_cell.length_c   1.000
_cell.angle_alpha   90.00
_cell.angle_beta   90.00
_cell.angle_gamma   90.00
#
_symmetry.space_group_name_H-M   'P 1'
#
loop_
_entity.id
_entity.type
_entity.pdbx_description
1 polymer ?
#
loop_
_entity_poly.entity_id
_entity_poly.type
_entity_poly.pdbx_seq_one_letter_code
_entity_poly.pdbx_strand_id
1 'polypeptide(L)'
;MNAPLFFEGRILKSDNMKKSLLTLLALLCVVVQGSWAQEPTPSTALEPYITILGNRMVYKFNYPSTSATGEPIVLSSLLCCWAPKEPEEDAAIESVHLYSHYTVTANSQCPTSATLSTADFVVLASLYEGYEFDENAPYKSIVKRSIVIMPDFEGYGVSSNKVHPYLVQTATAQQVVDALTYGLQLYGKLNGADNTLPLKDDWRCFSVGYSQGGAVALAAQRYIEQNGLSNQLHFRGTMCGDGPYDLIATLRYYMDDDGTSYDATTVHRQNQVTLPVVLPMIMNGMIVGNPAMSQHQLGDYFEQSFLDTGVMDWLNSKTMSNDDINTAWLSQIDNGTATVGDKSYPAPENMSEMFFKQDVPGAIWGTQTVAWARLDKIFTPGFYNYLKNAANFSSAPAATGDAYDDMRYALESNNVCTGWEPQHRIQFAHSRGDMIVPYSNYLAFRDVHPDGEDDMYRIDDTFSDSDHLNSGTKFLIKLGSDFFDNFQWIDATIPTGIKTVTDVRAPKSDVWYTIDGRRILSPLTSHPSPLKQGLYIVNGKLVVIK
;
A
#
# COMPACT_ATOMS: atom_id res chain seq x y z
N MET A 1 87.46 -47.13 16.22
CA MET A 1 86.68 -48.31 15.84
C MET A 1 85.23 -47.92 15.75
N ASN A 2 84.71 -47.85 14.53
CA ASN A 2 83.39 -47.31 14.16
C ASN A 2 82.32 -48.37 14.31
N ALA A 3 81.21 -48.01 14.93
CA ALA A 3 79.95 -48.76 14.81
C ALA A 3 78.86 -47.85 14.21
N PRO A 4 78.09 -48.30 13.25
CA PRO A 4 77.12 -47.47 12.56
C PRO A 4 75.76 -47.51 13.27
N LEU A 5 75.13 -46.34 13.35
CA LEU A 5 73.79 -46.15 13.80
C LEU A 5 72.81 -46.53 12.68
N PHE A 6 71.90 -47.48 12.94
CA PHE A 6 70.77 -47.81 12.11
C PHE A 6 69.61 -46.82 12.45
N PHE A 7 69.12 -46.13 11.45
CA PHE A 7 67.86 -45.38 11.51
C PHE A 7 66.74 -46.29 10.95
N GLU A 8 65.87 -46.81 11.82
CA GLU A 8 64.62 -47.41 11.40
C GLU A 8 63.58 -46.31 11.04
N GLY A 9 63.34 -46.15 9.74
CA GLY A 9 62.24 -45.31 9.24
C GLY A 9 60.90 -46.02 9.45
N ARG A 10 60.12 -45.51 10.40
CA ARG A 10 58.67 -45.84 10.49
C ARG A 10 57.93 -45.18 9.38
N ILE A 11 57.50 -45.95 8.37
CA ILE A 11 56.46 -45.54 7.40
C ILE A 11 55.15 -45.55 8.15
N LEU A 12 54.69 -44.33 8.56
CA LEU A 12 53.35 -44.13 9.07
C LEU A 12 52.37 -44.37 7.94
N LYS A 13 51.50 -45.36 8.12
CA LYS A 13 50.51 -45.82 7.15
C LYS A 13 49.64 -44.69 6.62
N SER A 14 49.75 -44.42 5.33
CA SER A 14 48.97 -43.42 4.57
C SER A 14 47.43 -43.60 4.63
N ASP A 15 46.98 -44.77 5.06
CA ASP A 15 45.56 -45.12 5.12
C ASP A 15 44.78 -44.43 6.25
N ASN A 16 45.42 -44.12 7.38
CA ASN A 16 44.75 -43.42 8.47
C ASN A 16 44.58 -41.90 8.18
N MET A 17 45.53 -41.32 7.44
CA MET A 17 45.43 -39.91 7.01
C MET A 17 44.37 -39.71 5.95
N LYS A 18 44.21 -40.67 5.01
CA LYS A 18 43.15 -40.65 4.02
C LYS A 18 41.76 -40.85 4.65
N LYS A 19 41.63 -41.72 5.64
CA LYS A 19 40.38 -41.90 6.38
C LYS A 19 40.03 -40.67 7.22
N SER A 20 40.98 -40.03 7.90
CA SER A 20 40.78 -38.80 8.64
C SER A 20 40.41 -37.62 7.71
N LEU A 21 41.03 -37.53 6.51
CA LEU A 21 40.72 -36.51 5.53
C LEU A 21 39.33 -36.72 4.91
N LEU A 22 38.93 -37.95 4.63
CA LEU A 22 37.59 -38.32 4.16
C LEU A 22 36.53 -38.07 5.24
N THR A 23 36.83 -38.34 6.52
CA THR A 23 35.93 -38.06 7.65
C THR A 23 35.80 -36.53 7.87
N LEU A 24 36.90 -35.79 7.72
CA LEU A 24 36.88 -34.31 7.80
C LEU A 24 36.13 -33.69 6.62
N LEU A 25 36.29 -34.19 5.40
CA LEU A 25 35.51 -33.78 4.23
C LEU A 25 34.02 -34.18 4.36
N ALA A 26 33.69 -35.33 4.91
CA ALA A 26 32.32 -35.73 5.18
C ALA A 26 31.70 -34.89 6.31
N LEU A 27 32.44 -34.52 7.36
CA LEU A 27 32.00 -33.57 8.38
C LEU A 27 31.89 -32.14 7.81
N LEU A 28 32.79 -31.70 6.92
CA LEU A 28 32.63 -30.42 6.21
C LEU A 28 31.43 -30.45 5.25
N CYS A 29 31.15 -31.55 4.59
CA CYS A 29 29.92 -31.68 3.78
C CYS A 29 28.64 -31.72 4.62
N VAL A 30 28.69 -32.23 5.86
CA VAL A 30 27.57 -32.21 6.80
C VAL A 30 27.42 -30.83 7.48
N VAL A 31 28.52 -30.08 7.66
CA VAL A 31 28.50 -28.72 8.20
C VAL A 31 28.21 -27.66 7.11
N VAL A 32 28.45 -27.99 5.83
CA VAL A 32 28.02 -27.17 4.66
C VAL A 32 26.63 -27.57 4.17
N GLN A 33 25.99 -28.56 4.72
CA GLN A 33 24.53 -28.60 4.87
C GLN A 33 24.15 -27.64 6.05
N GLY A 34 24.79 -26.48 6.08
CA GLY A 34 24.28 -25.32 6.78
C GLY A 34 22.88 -25.14 6.28
N SER A 35 21.94 -25.06 7.16
CA SER A 35 20.54 -24.76 6.97
C SER A 35 20.34 -23.86 5.73
N TRP A 36 20.18 -24.48 4.58
CA TRP A 36 19.50 -23.84 3.47
C TRP A 36 18.14 -23.56 4.08
N ALA A 37 17.85 -22.31 4.40
CA ALA A 37 16.52 -21.93 4.83
C ALA A 37 15.58 -22.52 3.78
N GLN A 38 14.75 -23.46 4.21
CA GLN A 38 13.84 -24.14 3.30
C GLN A 38 13.02 -23.06 2.64
N GLU A 39 13.02 -23.02 1.31
CA GLU A 39 12.20 -22.03 0.57
C GLU A 39 10.77 -22.10 1.10
N PRO A 40 10.15 -20.97 1.37
CA PRO A 40 8.79 -20.95 1.91
C PRO A 40 7.85 -21.67 0.93
N THR A 41 6.94 -22.45 1.48
CA THR A 41 5.93 -23.18 0.70
C THR A 41 4.52 -22.67 1.05
N PRO A 42 3.57 -22.71 0.10
CA PRO A 42 2.19 -22.40 0.39
C PRO A 42 1.62 -23.28 1.50
N SER A 43 0.85 -22.70 2.40
CA SER A 43 0.19 -23.41 3.49
C SER A 43 -0.89 -24.36 2.95
N THR A 44 -1.02 -25.54 3.54
CA THR A 44 -2.12 -26.46 3.23
C THR A 44 -3.32 -26.29 4.17
N ALA A 45 -3.11 -25.60 5.30
CA ALA A 45 -4.10 -25.26 6.32
C ALA A 45 -3.73 -23.93 6.97
N LEU A 46 -4.67 -23.31 7.67
CA LEU A 46 -4.44 -22.14 8.51
C LEU A 46 -3.73 -22.57 9.80
N GLU A 47 -2.69 -21.82 10.21
CA GLU A 47 -1.96 -22.04 11.45
C GLU A 47 -2.46 -21.08 12.52
N PRO A 48 -3.00 -21.56 13.67
CA PRO A 48 -3.39 -20.71 14.76
C PRO A 48 -2.20 -19.86 15.25
N TYR A 49 -2.40 -18.53 15.32
CA TYR A 49 -1.35 -17.60 15.72
C TYR A 49 -1.62 -16.96 17.07
N ILE A 50 -2.78 -16.33 17.21
CA ILE A 50 -3.18 -15.66 18.46
C ILE A 50 -4.67 -15.88 18.67
N THR A 51 -5.08 -16.22 19.91
CA THR A 51 -6.45 -16.04 20.36
C THR A 51 -6.56 -14.64 20.95
N ILE A 52 -7.21 -13.74 20.21
CA ILE A 52 -7.39 -12.36 20.68
C ILE A 52 -8.76 -12.23 21.32
N LEU A 53 -8.80 -11.62 22.52
CA LEU A 53 -10.00 -11.07 23.16
C LEU A 53 -11.26 -11.93 22.96
N GLY A 54 -11.27 -13.07 23.59
CA GLY A 54 -12.47 -13.82 23.89
C GLY A 54 -13.10 -14.60 22.75
N ASN A 55 -13.38 -14.01 21.61
CA ASN A 55 -14.20 -14.61 20.55
C ASN A 55 -13.58 -14.52 19.16
N ARG A 56 -12.23 -14.48 19.06
CA ARG A 56 -11.56 -14.35 17.78
C ARG A 56 -10.34 -15.21 17.66
N MET A 57 -10.13 -15.70 16.46
CA MET A 57 -8.94 -16.45 16.07
C MET A 57 -8.19 -15.69 15.00
N VAL A 58 -6.87 -15.61 15.17
CA VAL A 58 -5.95 -15.14 14.15
C VAL A 58 -5.10 -16.30 13.70
N TYR A 59 -5.07 -16.49 12.40
CA TYR A 59 -4.29 -17.53 11.75
C TYR A 59 -3.22 -16.90 10.87
N LYS A 60 -2.08 -17.57 10.75
CA LYS A 60 -1.09 -17.30 9.71
C LYS A 60 -1.25 -18.27 8.56
N PHE A 61 -0.91 -17.82 7.36
CA PHE A 61 -0.77 -18.69 6.21
C PHE A 61 0.17 -18.09 5.17
N ASN A 62 0.78 -18.99 4.40
CA ASN A 62 1.57 -18.64 3.24
C ASN A 62 0.76 -18.94 1.99
N TYR A 63 0.88 -18.10 0.96
CA TYR A 63 0.13 -18.25 -0.28
C TYR A 63 1.02 -18.07 -1.51
N PRO A 64 0.73 -18.76 -2.61
CA PRO A 64 1.45 -18.59 -3.87
C PRO A 64 0.99 -17.31 -4.57
N SER A 65 1.89 -16.60 -5.18
CA SER A 65 1.63 -15.40 -5.98
C SER A 65 2.69 -15.22 -7.07
N THR A 66 2.66 -14.06 -7.73
CA THR A 66 3.67 -13.61 -8.69
C THR A 66 4.39 -12.39 -8.10
N SER A 67 5.72 -12.39 -8.13
CA SER A 67 6.54 -11.27 -7.68
C SER A 67 6.42 -10.06 -8.61
N ALA A 68 6.89 -8.91 -8.15
CA ALA A 68 6.96 -7.71 -8.99
C ALA A 68 7.86 -7.88 -10.25
N THR A 69 8.75 -8.88 -10.25
CA THR A 69 9.57 -9.24 -11.41
C THR A 69 8.92 -10.27 -12.33
N GLY A 70 7.70 -10.74 -12.02
CA GLY A 70 6.97 -11.73 -12.82
C GLY A 70 7.28 -13.19 -12.46
N GLU A 71 8.14 -13.46 -11.46
CA GLU A 71 8.51 -14.80 -11.05
C GLU A 71 7.56 -15.36 -9.98
N PRO A 72 7.37 -16.68 -9.90
CA PRO A 72 6.63 -17.29 -8.81
C PRO A 72 7.23 -16.92 -7.45
N ILE A 73 6.39 -16.57 -6.50
CA ILE A 73 6.78 -16.24 -5.13
C ILE A 73 5.78 -16.81 -4.13
N VAL A 74 6.25 -17.07 -2.91
CA VAL A 74 5.40 -17.37 -1.77
C VAL A 74 5.42 -16.18 -0.83
N LEU A 75 4.24 -15.68 -0.48
CA LEU A 75 4.02 -14.56 0.42
C LEU A 75 3.26 -15.03 1.66
N SER A 76 3.17 -14.19 2.68
CA SER A 76 2.48 -14.49 3.94
C SER A 76 1.37 -13.51 4.24
N SER A 77 0.39 -13.96 5.03
CA SER A 77 -0.77 -13.18 5.43
C SER A 77 -1.30 -13.63 6.78
N LEU A 78 -2.00 -12.72 7.47
CA LEU A 78 -2.92 -13.08 8.53
C LEU A 78 -4.33 -13.25 7.98
N LEU A 79 -5.09 -14.15 8.62
CA LEU A 79 -6.53 -14.23 8.55
C LEU A 79 -7.06 -14.14 9.98
N CYS A 80 -7.88 -13.14 10.24
CA CYS A 80 -8.56 -13.00 11.52
C CYS A 80 -10.06 -13.21 11.30
N CYS A 81 -10.69 -14.06 12.11
CA CYS A 81 -12.11 -14.37 11.99
C CYS A 81 -12.81 -14.39 13.34
N TRP A 82 -14.11 -14.17 13.32
CA TRP A 82 -14.97 -14.38 14.45
C TRP A 82 -15.08 -15.87 14.76
N ALA A 83 -14.81 -16.24 16.00
CA ALA A 83 -14.90 -17.60 16.51
C ALA A 83 -15.45 -17.52 17.95
N PRO A 84 -16.77 -17.50 18.14
CA PRO A 84 -17.39 -17.33 19.46
C PRO A 84 -17.03 -18.49 20.38
N LYS A 85 -16.88 -18.22 21.68
CA LYS A 85 -16.58 -19.26 22.70
C LYS A 85 -17.68 -20.31 22.80
N GLU A 86 -18.90 -19.86 22.68
CA GLU A 86 -20.07 -20.73 22.67
C GLU A 86 -20.65 -20.80 21.26
N PRO A 87 -21.12 -21.97 20.81
CA PRO A 87 -21.76 -22.11 19.51
C PRO A 87 -22.95 -21.16 19.35
N GLU A 88 -22.96 -20.38 18.29
CA GLU A 88 -24.10 -19.55 17.89
C GLU A 88 -24.89 -20.28 16.80
N GLU A 89 -26.14 -20.67 17.09
CA GLU A 89 -27.03 -21.32 16.10
C GLU A 89 -27.29 -20.34 14.94
N ASP A 90 -27.25 -20.86 13.70
CA ASP A 90 -27.49 -20.12 12.46
C ASP A 90 -26.58 -18.89 12.22
N ALA A 91 -25.48 -18.78 12.96
CA ALA A 91 -24.51 -17.73 12.74
C ALA A 91 -23.61 -18.03 11.54
N ALA A 92 -23.33 -17.00 10.74
CA ALA A 92 -22.45 -17.09 9.57
C ALA A 92 -21.64 -15.80 9.39
N ILE A 93 -20.50 -15.88 8.74
CA ILE A 93 -19.70 -14.72 8.34
C ILE A 93 -20.43 -13.96 7.23
N GLU A 94 -20.67 -12.70 7.44
CA GLU A 94 -21.44 -11.83 6.53
C GLU A 94 -20.55 -10.95 5.66
N SER A 95 -19.32 -10.68 6.10
CA SER A 95 -18.38 -9.85 5.33
C SER A 95 -16.94 -10.32 5.43
N VAL A 96 -16.18 -9.99 4.36
CA VAL A 96 -14.74 -10.23 4.26
C VAL A 96 -14.07 -8.91 3.91
N HIS A 97 -13.01 -8.60 4.61
CA HIS A 97 -12.24 -7.36 4.44
C HIS A 97 -10.82 -7.71 4.04
N LEU A 98 -10.41 -7.25 2.87
CA LEU A 98 -9.02 -7.24 2.45
C LEU A 98 -8.39 -5.95 2.98
N TYR A 99 -7.63 -6.04 4.06
CA TYR A 99 -6.97 -4.92 4.69
C TYR A 99 -5.52 -4.80 4.23
N SER A 100 -5.19 -3.67 3.62
CA SER A 100 -3.84 -3.31 3.18
C SER A 100 -3.21 -2.35 4.19
N HIS A 101 -2.07 -2.75 4.78
CA HIS A 101 -1.42 -1.96 5.83
C HIS A 101 -0.71 -0.71 5.28
N TYR A 102 -0.47 0.28 6.15
CA TYR A 102 0.30 1.48 5.83
C TYR A 102 1.80 1.16 5.66
N THR A 103 2.61 2.18 5.32
CA THR A 103 4.05 2.03 5.11
C THR A 103 4.76 1.53 6.35
N VAL A 104 5.45 0.41 6.22
CA VAL A 104 6.37 -0.15 7.21
C VAL A 104 7.76 -0.30 6.61
N THR A 105 8.80 -0.20 7.44
CA THR A 105 10.20 -0.37 7.03
C THR A 105 10.89 -1.51 7.78
N ALA A 106 10.29 -1.94 8.91
CA ALA A 106 10.77 -3.09 9.67
C ALA A 106 9.89 -4.31 9.49
N ASN A 107 10.50 -5.49 9.36
CA ASN A 107 9.78 -6.76 9.26
C ASN A 107 8.93 -7.07 10.51
N SER A 108 9.34 -6.53 11.68
CA SER A 108 8.56 -6.63 12.93
C SER A 108 7.23 -5.88 12.91
N GLN A 109 7.03 -4.98 11.94
CA GLN A 109 5.81 -4.18 11.80
C GLN A 109 4.80 -4.80 10.83
N CYS A 110 5.22 -5.75 9.98
CA CYS A 110 4.30 -6.38 9.04
C CYS A 110 3.31 -7.31 9.76
N PRO A 111 2.11 -7.56 9.20
CA PRO A 111 1.03 -8.29 9.87
C PRO A 111 1.45 -9.61 10.51
N THR A 112 2.17 -10.49 9.79
CA THR A 112 2.53 -11.82 10.33
C THR A 112 3.63 -11.80 11.38
N SER A 113 4.33 -10.67 11.55
CA SER A 113 5.37 -10.47 12.57
C SER A 113 4.93 -9.54 13.69
N ALA A 114 3.80 -8.84 13.52
CA ALA A 114 3.29 -7.86 14.46
C ALA A 114 2.96 -8.47 15.83
N THR A 115 3.14 -7.68 16.87
CA THR A 115 2.72 -8.01 18.24
C THR A 115 1.43 -7.29 18.57
N LEU A 116 0.73 -7.69 19.65
CA LEU A 116 -0.51 -7.06 20.14
C LEU A 116 -0.38 -5.54 20.41
N SER A 117 0.84 -5.03 20.50
CA SER A 117 1.10 -3.60 20.75
C SER A 117 1.25 -2.76 19.47
N THR A 118 1.17 -3.36 18.29
CA THR A 118 1.29 -2.62 17.04
C THR A 118 -0.04 -2.02 16.59
N ALA A 119 0.03 -0.92 15.82
CA ALA A 119 -1.15 -0.22 15.32
C ALA A 119 -2.08 -1.13 14.50
N ASP A 120 -1.54 -2.08 13.75
CA ASP A 120 -2.33 -3.03 12.96
C ASP A 120 -3.20 -3.92 13.86
N PHE A 121 -2.76 -4.28 15.06
CA PHE A 121 -3.60 -4.98 16.02
C PHE A 121 -4.69 -4.11 16.63
N VAL A 122 -4.44 -2.82 16.81
CA VAL A 122 -5.48 -1.86 17.21
C VAL A 122 -6.55 -1.78 16.12
N VAL A 123 -6.14 -1.80 14.83
CA VAL A 123 -7.07 -1.88 13.70
C VAL A 123 -7.88 -3.16 13.73
N LEU A 124 -7.21 -4.30 13.88
CA LEU A 124 -7.88 -5.59 14.03
C LEU A 124 -8.87 -5.58 15.18
N ALA A 125 -8.47 -5.11 16.36
CA ALA A 125 -9.34 -5.01 17.51
C ALA A 125 -10.52 -4.05 17.22
N SER A 126 -10.27 -2.90 16.64
CA SER A 126 -11.30 -1.90 16.31
C SER A 126 -12.30 -2.40 15.28
N LEU A 127 -11.84 -3.07 14.22
CA LEU A 127 -12.70 -3.68 13.19
C LEU A 127 -13.59 -4.78 13.78
N TYR A 128 -13.15 -5.42 14.87
CA TYR A 128 -13.79 -6.61 15.39
C TYR A 128 -14.56 -6.39 16.66
N GLU A 129 -14.14 -5.50 17.56
CA GLU A 129 -14.84 -5.34 18.84
C GLU A 129 -16.00 -4.40 18.78
N GLY A 130 -16.15 -3.70 17.64
CA GLY A 130 -17.21 -2.73 17.45
C GLY A 130 -17.61 -2.14 18.78
N TYR A 131 -17.38 -0.90 19.07
CA TYR A 131 -17.94 -0.26 20.26
C TYR A 131 -19.33 -0.85 20.52
N GLU A 132 -19.76 -0.96 21.75
CA GLU A 132 -21.13 -1.35 22.11
C GLU A 132 -22.10 -0.39 21.42
N PHE A 133 -22.41 -0.69 20.18
CA PHE A 133 -23.43 0.05 19.43
C PHE A 133 -24.78 -0.22 20.06
N ASP A 134 -25.64 0.80 20.05
CA ASP A 134 -27.02 0.73 20.46
C ASP A 134 -27.66 -0.59 20.02
N GLU A 135 -28.31 -1.29 20.93
CA GLU A 135 -28.95 -2.58 20.70
C GLU A 135 -29.96 -2.55 19.54
N ASN A 136 -30.42 -1.35 19.16
CA ASN A 136 -31.37 -1.13 18.08
C ASN A 136 -30.70 -0.82 16.72
N ALA A 137 -29.37 -0.73 16.63
CA ALA A 137 -28.69 -0.52 15.35
C ALA A 137 -28.70 -1.81 14.51
N PRO A 138 -29.30 -1.81 13.30
CA PRO A 138 -29.43 -3.02 12.47
C PRO A 138 -28.09 -3.61 12.00
N TYR A 139 -27.01 -3.01 12.38
CA TYR A 139 -25.66 -3.20 11.88
C TYR A 139 -24.71 -3.93 12.82
N LYS A 140 -25.14 -4.19 14.05
CA LYS A 140 -24.34 -4.86 15.09
C LYS A 140 -23.80 -6.22 14.64
N SER A 141 -24.51 -6.90 13.73
CA SER A 141 -24.17 -8.22 13.24
C SER A 141 -23.01 -8.23 12.25
N ILE A 142 -22.93 -7.25 11.33
CA ILE A 142 -21.99 -7.28 10.21
C ILE A 142 -20.54 -7.18 10.68
N VAL A 143 -20.23 -6.28 11.63
CA VAL A 143 -18.87 -6.12 12.14
C VAL A 143 -18.44 -7.31 13.00
N LYS A 144 -19.35 -7.88 13.76
CA LYS A 144 -19.04 -9.02 14.62
C LYS A 144 -18.73 -10.30 13.88
N ARG A 145 -19.32 -10.48 12.69
CA ARG A 145 -19.24 -11.73 11.90
C ARG A 145 -18.46 -11.51 10.62
N SER A 146 -17.23 -11.03 10.77
CA SER A 146 -16.37 -10.77 9.62
C SER A 146 -15.09 -11.59 9.65
N ILE A 147 -14.49 -11.72 8.46
CA ILE A 147 -13.12 -12.14 8.25
C ILE A 147 -12.32 -10.92 7.80
N VAL A 148 -11.11 -10.75 8.32
CA VAL A 148 -10.13 -9.82 7.73
C VAL A 148 -8.91 -10.58 7.30
N ILE A 149 -8.46 -10.32 6.08
CA ILE A 149 -7.23 -10.85 5.51
C ILE A 149 -6.24 -9.70 5.39
N MET A 150 -5.05 -9.87 5.98
CA MET A 150 -4.01 -8.87 6.08
C MET A 150 -2.72 -9.42 5.50
N PRO A 151 -2.46 -9.23 4.20
CA PRO A 151 -1.24 -9.67 3.57
C PRO A 151 -0.03 -8.89 4.11
N ASP A 152 1.09 -9.59 4.29
CA ASP A 152 2.40 -8.94 4.21
C ASP A 152 2.66 -8.61 2.74
N PHE A 153 3.20 -7.45 2.45
CA PHE A 153 3.60 -7.15 1.09
C PHE A 153 4.90 -7.87 0.74
N GLU A 154 5.15 -8.08 -0.55
CA GLU A 154 6.42 -8.63 -1.03
C GLU A 154 7.61 -7.88 -0.40
N GLY A 155 8.60 -8.64 0.07
CA GLY A 155 9.72 -8.09 0.81
C GLY A 155 9.55 -8.10 2.32
N TYR A 156 8.40 -8.55 2.85
CA TYR A 156 8.14 -8.73 4.28
C TYR A 156 7.65 -10.16 4.58
N GLY A 157 7.52 -10.49 5.86
CA GLY A 157 7.10 -11.82 6.29
C GLY A 157 8.04 -12.90 5.76
N VAL A 158 7.49 -13.95 5.14
CA VAL A 158 8.28 -15.05 4.59
C VAL A 158 9.15 -14.65 3.38
N SER A 159 8.88 -13.51 2.76
CA SER A 159 9.66 -12.95 1.64
C SER A 159 10.63 -11.84 2.08
N SER A 160 10.92 -11.72 3.38
CA SER A 160 11.74 -10.62 3.93
C SER A 160 13.18 -10.55 3.38
N ASN A 161 13.66 -11.62 2.75
CA ASN A 161 14.93 -11.65 2.02
C ASN A 161 14.90 -10.97 0.64
N LYS A 162 13.72 -10.55 0.17
CA LYS A 162 13.54 -9.81 -1.10
C LYS A 162 13.46 -8.31 -0.84
N VAL A 163 13.72 -7.51 -1.87
CA VAL A 163 13.44 -6.07 -1.83
C VAL A 163 11.92 -5.85 -1.83
N HIS A 164 11.45 -4.90 -1.04
CA HIS A 164 10.05 -4.49 -1.10
C HIS A 164 9.80 -3.62 -2.34
N PRO A 165 8.93 -4.04 -3.29
CA PRO A 165 8.59 -3.25 -4.47
C PRO A 165 7.57 -2.17 -4.09
N TYR A 166 8.03 -1.18 -3.30
CA TYR A 166 7.19 -0.15 -2.70
C TYR A 166 6.43 0.63 -3.77
N LEU A 167 5.10 0.67 -3.64
CA LEU A 167 4.16 1.33 -4.56
C LEU A 167 4.18 0.81 -6.01
N VAL A 168 4.72 -0.38 -6.25
CA VAL A 168 4.52 -1.09 -7.52
C VAL A 168 3.12 -1.70 -7.52
N GLN A 169 2.12 -0.86 -7.80
CA GLN A 169 0.69 -1.18 -7.63
C GLN A 169 0.21 -2.30 -8.55
N THR A 170 0.80 -2.41 -9.74
CA THR A 170 0.45 -3.47 -10.71
C THR A 170 0.72 -4.87 -10.16
N ALA A 171 1.80 -5.06 -9.40
CA ALA A 171 2.13 -6.34 -8.76
C ALA A 171 1.41 -6.50 -7.42
N THR A 172 1.46 -5.46 -6.56
CA THR A 172 0.91 -5.55 -5.21
C THR A 172 -0.60 -5.81 -5.23
N ALA A 173 -1.34 -5.22 -6.19
CA ALA A 173 -2.79 -5.47 -6.33
C ALA A 173 -3.11 -6.95 -6.56
N GLN A 174 -2.39 -7.63 -7.46
CA GLN A 174 -2.54 -9.07 -7.67
C GLN A 174 -2.21 -9.84 -6.39
N GLN A 175 -1.07 -9.53 -5.76
CA GLN A 175 -0.56 -10.25 -4.58
C GLN A 175 -1.56 -10.23 -3.42
N VAL A 176 -2.18 -9.08 -3.14
CA VAL A 176 -3.17 -8.98 -2.05
C VAL A 176 -4.49 -9.69 -2.40
N VAL A 177 -4.90 -9.71 -3.66
CA VAL A 177 -6.08 -10.47 -4.12
C VAL A 177 -5.82 -11.98 -4.12
N ASP A 178 -4.58 -12.41 -4.40
CA ASP A 178 -4.17 -13.80 -4.24
C ASP A 178 -4.24 -14.24 -2.77
N ALA A 179 -3.80 -13.38 -1.82
CA ALA A 179 -3.96 -13.62 -0.39
C ALA A 179 -5.43 -13.80 0.01
N LEU A 180 -6.30 -12.92 -0.48
CA LEU A 180 -7.75 -12.99 -0.23
C LEU A 180 -8.31 -14.33 -0.71
N THR A 181 -8.06 -14.67 -1.96
CA THR A 181 -8.59 -15.89 -2.59
C THR A 181 -8.08 -17.14 -1.88
N TYR A 182 -6.77 -17.21 -1.64
CA TYR A 182 -6.14 -18.37 -1.00
C TYR A 182 -6.54 -18.52 0.47
N GLY A 183 -6.57 -17.40 1.20
CA GLY A 183 -7.00 -17.38 2.60
C GLY A 183 -8.43 -17.89 2.78
N LEU A 184 -9.37 -17.49 1.91
CA LEU A 184 -10.74 -17.98 1.91
C LEU A 184 -10.84 -19.47 1.57
N GLN A 185 -10.02 -19.97 0.63
CA GLN A 185 -9.95 -21.40 0.35
C GLN A 185 -9.46 -22.21 1.57
N LEU A 186 -8.48 -21.71 2.31
CA LEU A 186 -8.00 -22.36 3.53
C LEU A 186 -9.05 -22.28 4.65
N TYR A 187 -9.72 -21.13 4.78
CA TYR A 187 -10.80 -20.95 5.76
C TYR A 187 -11.94 -21.96 5.54
N GLY A 188 -12.34 -22.19 4.30
CA GLY A 188 -13.37 -23.18 3.97
C GLY A 188 -13.01 -24.62 4.38
N LYS A 189 -11.73 -24.92 4.63
CA LYS A 189 -11.30 -26.25 5.09
C LYS A 189 -11.42 -26.44 6.61
N LEU A 190 -11.65 -25.37 7.38
CA LEU A 190 -11.77 -25.48 8.83
C LEU A 190 -13.01 -26.25 9.28
N ASN A 191 -14.09 -26.28 8.47
CA ASN A 191 -15.32 -27.04 8.74
C ASN A 191 -15.89 -26.84 10.15
N GLY A 192 -15.86 -25.59 10.66
CA GLY A 192 -16.33 -25.26 12.01
C GLY A 192 -15.35 -25.63 13.13
N ALA A 193 -14.09 -26.00 12.82
CA ALA A 193 -13.05 -26.13 13.84
C ALA A 193 -12.88 -24.82 14.60
N ASP A 194 -12.55 -24.90 15.90
CA ASP A 194 -12.35 -23.75 16.77
C ASP A 194 -13.57 -22.81 16.85
N ASN A 195 -14.78 -23.32 16.66
CA ASN A 195 -16.03 -22.56 16.58
C ASN A 195 -16.07 -21.52 15.45
N THR A 196 -15.27 -21.66 14.41
CA THR A 196 -15.34 -20.79 13.22
C THR A 196 -16.67 -20.93 12.52
N LEU A 197 -17.21 -19.80 12.06
CA LEU A 197 -18.51 -19.76 11.41
C LEU A 197 -18.39 -20.00 9.89
N PRO A 198 -19.39 -20.62 9.24
CA PRO A 198 -19.40 -20.71 7.78
C PRO A 198 -19.55 -19.32 7.14
N LEU A 199 -19.11 -19.17 5.90
CA LEU A 199 -19.47 -18.02 5.08
C LEU A 199 -20.95 -18.10 4.69
N LYS A 200 -21.66 -16.96 4.80
CA LYS A 200 -23.03 -16.83 4.31
C LYS A 200 -23.03 -16.88 2.76
N ASP A 201 -24.07 -17.38 2.14
CA ASP A 201 -24.13 -17.48 0.67
C ASP A 201 -24.02 -16.11 -0.03
N ASP A 202 -24.53 -15.05 0.60
CA ASP A 202 -24.51 -13.66 0.12
C ASP A 202 -23.49 -12.77 0.85
N TRP A 203 -22.38 -13.37 1.32
CA TRP A 203 -21.30 -12.61 1.96
C TRP A 203 -20.78 -11.50 1.05
N ARG A 204 -20.20 -10.47 1.65
CA ARG A 204 -19.75 -9.26 0.94
C ARG A 204 -18.27 -9.02 1.15
N CYS A 205 -17.55 -8.61 0.11
CA CYS A 205 -16.13 -8.31 0.17
C CYS A 205 -15.85 -6.82 -0.02
N PHE A 206 -14.96 -6.30 0.79
CA PHE A 206 -14.48 -4.91 0.72
C PHE A 206 -12.97 -4.86 0.72
N SER A 207 -12.39 -3.92 -0.03
CA SER A 207 -10.98 -3.57 0.06
C SER A 207 -10.81 -2.33 0.94
N VAL A 208 -9.84 -2.37 1.87
CA VAL A 208 -9.67 -1.31 2.87
C VAL A 208 -8.18 -1.04 3.07
N GLY A 209 -7.80 0.22 3.21
CA GLY A 209 -6.41 0.56 3.53
C GLY A 209 -6.17 2.04 3.72
N TYR A 210 -5.05 2.35 4.38
CA TYR A 210 -4.62 3.72 4.67
C TYR A 210 -3.19 3.96 4.20
N SER A 211 -2.86 5.17 3.74
CA SER A 211 -1.54 5.56 3.25
C SER A 211 -1.08 4.65 2.09
N GLN A 212 0.08 3.99 2.15
CA GLN A 212 0.45 2.96 1.17
C GLN A 212 -0.71 1.99 0.95
N GLY A 213 -1.32 1.51 2.04
CA GLY A 213 -2.45 0.59 1.98
C GLY A 213 -3.69 1.19 1.32
N GLY A 214 -3.89 2.50 1.40
CA GLY A 214 -4.97 3.20 0.69
C GLY A 214 -4.83 3.07 -0.83
N ALA A 215 -3.62 3.30 -1.34
CA ALA A 215 -3.34 3.11 -2.77
C ALA A 215 -3.42 1.63 -3.19
N VAL A 216 -2.93 0.70 -2.33
CA VAL A 216 -3.06 -0.75 -2.58
C VAL A 216 -4.53 -1.20 -2.58
N ALA A 217 -5.35 -0.68 -1.66
CA ALA A 217 -6.78 -1.00 -1.61
C ALA A 217 -7.50 -0.58 -2.90
N LEU A 218 -7.21 0.61 -3.41
CA LEU A 218 -7.76 1.09 -4.68
C LEU A 218 -7.23 0.29 -5.88
N ALA A 219 -5.93 -0.05 -5.87
CA ALA A 219 -5.33 -0.90 -6.89
C ALA A 219 -5.94 -2.31 -6.91
N ALA A 220 -6.25 -2.88 -5.72
CA ALA A 220 -6.92 -4.17 -5.60
C ALA A 220 -8.33 -4.13 -6.21
N GLN A 221 -9.11 -3.07 -6.00
CA GLN A 221 -10.40 -2.90 -6.68
C GLN A 221 -10.22 -2.88 -8.19
N ARG A 222 -9.31 -2.06 -8.71
CA ARG A 222 -9.01 -2.02 -10.14
C ARG A 222 -8.66 -3.41 -10.69
N TYR A 223 -7.80 -4.15 -9.98
CA TYR A 223 -7.41 -5.50 -10.37
C TYR A 223 -8.59 -6.48 -10.38
N ILE A 224 -9.43 -6.47 -9.33
CA ILE A 224 -10.63 -7.31 -9.20
C ILE A 224 -11.59 -7.04 -10.37
N GLU A 225 -11.86 -5.78 -10.67
CA GLU A 225 -12.81 -5.38 -11.72
C GLU A 225 -12.27 -5.69 -13.12
N GLN A 226 -11.02 -5.37 -13.41
CA GLN A 226 -10.39 -5.61 -14.70
C GLN A 226 -10.23 -7.11 -15.03
N ASN A 227 -10.10 -7.96 -14.00
CA ASN A 227 -9.99 -9.41 -14.16
C ASN A 227 -11.33 -10.14 -14.00
N GLY A 228 -12.45 -9.42 -13.87
CA GLY A 228 -13.79 -10.01 -13.77
C GLY A 228 -14.05 -10.83 -12.50
N LEU A 229 -13.30 -10.55 -11.42
CA LEU A 229 -13.37 -11.30 -10.16
C LEU A 229 -14.48 -10.82 -9.22
N SER A 230 -15.16 -9.72 -9.54
CA SER A 230 -16.13 -9.07 -8.65
C SER A 230 -17.25 -10.01 -8.18
N ASN A 231 -17.82 -10.81 -9.09
CA ASN A 231 -18.88 -11.76 -8.74
C ASN A 231 -18.36 -12.92 -7.89
N GLN A 232 -17.18 -13.46 -8.23
CA GLN A 232 -16.58 -14.58 -7.51
C GLN A 232 -16.21 -14.18 -6.07
N LEU A 233 -15.74 -12.95 -5.88
CA LEU A 233 -15.35 -12.41 -4.58
C LEU A 233 -16.48 -11.68 -3.86
N HIS A 234 -17.69 -11.65 -4.41
CA HIS A 234 -18.80 -10.86 -3.87
C HIS A 234 -18.38 -9.42 -3.54
N PHE A 235 -17.52 -8.84 -4.40
CA PHE A 235 -16.90 -7.54 -4.18
C PHE A 235 -17.93 -6.42 -4.22
N ARG A 236 -17.84 -5.47 -3.29
CA ARG A 236 -18.77 -4.35 -3.13
C ARG A 236 -18.12 -2.99 -3.32
N GLY A 237 -16.82 -2.86 -3.05
CA GLY A 237 -16.09 -1.62 -3.24
C GLY A 237 -14.99 -1.41 -2.21
N THR A 238 -14.48 -0.19 -2.17
CA THR A 238 -13.27 0.17 -1.45
C THR A 238 -13.50 1.33 -0.49
N MET A 239 -12.87 1.26 0.69
CA MET A 239 -12.63 2.39 1.58
C MET A 239 -11.13 2.63 1.68
N CYS A 240 -10.65 3.78 1.20
CA CYS A 240 -9.23 4.10 1.15
C CYS A 240 -8.94 5.49 1.71
N GLY A 241 -7.90 5.58 2.55
CA GLY A 241 -7.50 6.81 3.21
C GLY A 241 -6.10 7.26 2.79
N ASP A 242 -5.94 8.58 2.57
CA ASP A 242 -4.68 9.31 2.35
C ASP A 242 -3.64 8.54 1.51
N GLY A 243 -4.12 7.87 0.44
CA GLY A 243 -3.28 7.02 -0.41
C GLY A 243 -2.55 7.81 -1.48
N PRO A 244 -1.28 7.44 -1.79
CA PRO A 244 -0.54 7.97 -2.93
C PRO A 244 -1.05 7.33 -4.23
N TYR A 245 -2.22 7.78 -4.70
CA TYR A 245 -2.91 7.23 -5.87
C TYR A 245 -2.25 7.61 -7.19
N ASP A 246 -1.62 8.80 -7.22
CA ASP A 246 -0.85 9.34 -8.34
C ASP A 246 0.51 9.86 -7.83
N LEU A 247 1.57 9.09 -8.12
CA LEU A 247 2.92 9.42 -7.64
C LEU A 247 3.49 10.68 -8.32
N ILE A 248 3.10 10.94 -9.56
CA ILE A 248 3.52 12.16 -10.26
C ILE A 248 2.82 13.39 -9.65
N ALA A 249 1.52 13.30 -9.36
CA ALA A 249 0.82 14.38 -8.65
C ALA A 249 1.46 14.66 -7.29
N THR A 250 1.87 13.61 -6.56
CA THR A 250 2.58 13.73 -5.28
C THR A 250 3.93 14.44 -5.45
N LEU A 251 4.77 13.99 -6.38
CA LEU A 251 6.11 14.58 -6.61
C LEU A 251 5.98 16.04 -7.06
N ARG A 252 5.08 16.32 -7.97
CA ARG A 252 4.86 17.69 -8.47
C ARG A 252 4.38 18.64 -7.40
N TYR A 253 3.50 18.18 -6.50
CA TYR A 253 3.07 18.99 -5.36
C TYR A 253 4.28 19.52 -4.56
N TYR A 254 5.31 18.71 -4.33
CA TYR A 254 6.51 19.13 -3.62
C TYR A 254 7.47 19.98 -4.47
N MET A 255 7.36 19.92 -5.80
CA MET A 255 8.22 20.67 -6.73
C MET A 255 7.66 22.04 -7.07
N ASP A 256 6.34 22.19 -7.12
CA ASP A 256 5.69 23.42 -7.54
C ASP A 256 5.48 24.37 -6.36
N ASP A 257 5.73 25.65 -6.59
CA ASP A 257 5.42 26.76 -5.67
C ASP A 257 4.26 27.56 -6.28
N ASP A 258 3.12 26.90 -6.46
CA ASP A 258 1.94 27.54 -7.04
C ASP A 258 1.05 28.24 -5.99
N GLY A 259 1.47 28.21 -4.70
CA GLY A 259 0.73 28.79 -3.58
C GLY A 259 -0.60 28.09 -3.29
N THR A 260 -0.87 26.95 -3.92
CA THR A 260 -2.05 26.14 -3.63
C THR A 260 -1.82 25.28 -2.40
N SER A 261 -1.84 25.90 -1.24
CA SER A 261 -2.17 25.20 -0.02
C SER A 261 -3.68 24.94 -0.04
N TYR A 262 -4.08 23.66 -0.06
CA TYR A 262 -5.50 23.30 0.02
C TYR A 262 -6.09 23.60 1.40
N ASP A 263 -5.25 23.86 2.38
CA ASP A 263 -5.60 24.32 3.73
C ASP A 263 -4.70 25.50 4.10
N ALA A 264 -5.34 26.60 4.55
CA ALA A 264 -4.64 27.80 5.03
C ALA A 264 -3.73 27.54 6.26
N THR A 265 -3.90 26.40 6.95
CA THR A 265 -3.11 26.00 8.10
C THR A 265 -1.89 25.16 7.72
N THR A 266 -1.87 24.56 6.52
CA THR A 266 -0.78 23.72 6.04
C THR A 266 0.23 24.57 5.30
N VAL A 267 1.42 24.71 5.88
CA VAL A 267 2.54 25.37 5.22
C VAL A 267 3.19 24.39 4.25
N HIS A 268 2.67 24.30 3.03
CA HIS A 268 3.41 23.70 1.93
C HIS A 268 4.71 24.48 1.73
N ARG A 269 5.82 23.80 1.84
CA ARG A 269 7.13 24.38 1.57
C ARG A 269 7.73 23.68 0.36
N GLN A 270 7.80 24.41 -0.73
CA GLN A 270 8.46 23.94 -1.94
C GLN A 270 9.82 23.31 -1.61
N ASN A 271 10.12 22.17 -2.26
CA ASN A 271 11.35 21.39 -2.10
C ASN A 271 11.59 20.76 -0.72
N GLN A 272 10.59 20.66 0.15
CA GLN A 272 10.75 20.08 1.48
C GLN A 272 9.83 18.86 1.66
N VAL A 273 10.37 17.77 2.16
CA VAL A 273 9.65 16.50 2.40
C VAL A 273 9.78 16.10 3.86
N THR A 274 8.63 15.80 4.46
CA THR A 274 8.49 15.44 5.88
C THR A 274 8.86 14.01 6.20
N LEU A 275 8.72 13.09 5.24
CA LEU A 275 9.02 11.67 5.39
C LEU A 275 10.02 11.23 4.29
N PRO A 276 11.29 11.64 4.39
CA PRO A 276 12.27 11.42 3.31
C PRO A 276 12.52 9.95 2.97
N VAL A 277 12.29 9.03 3.92
CA VAL A 277 12.53 7.59 3.74
C VAL A 277 11.70 6.97 2.62
N VAL A 278 10.52 7.52 2.32
CA VAL A 278 9.66 6.98 1.24
C VAL A 278 10.25 7.21 -0.15
N LEU A 279 11.09 8.23 -0.33
CA LEU A 279 11.67 8.54 -1.64
C LEU A 279 12.59 7.43 -2.16
N PRO A 280 13.63 6.98 -1.41
CA PRO A 280 14.44 5.84 -1.85
C PRO A 280 13.64 4.53 -1.90
N MET A 281 12.59 4.37 -1.07
CA MET A 281 11.68 3.21 -1.19
C MET A 281 10.94 3.22 -2.53
N ILE A 282 10.38 4.35 -2.95
CA ILE A 282 9.66 4.50 -4.23
C ILE A 282 10.62 4.21 -5.39
N MET A 283 11.76 4.90 -5.45
CA MET A 283 12.70 4.74 -6.58
C MET A 283 13.25 3.31 -6.65
N ASN A 284 13.62 2.71 -5.52
CA ASN A 284 14.08 1.32 -5.46
C ASN A 284 12.97 0.33 -5.83
N GLY A 285 11.73 0.58 -5.39
CA GLY A 285 10.57 -0.21 -5.78
C GLY A 285 10.34 -0.19 -7.29
N MET A 286 10.41 0.99 -7.91
CA MET A 286 10.29 1.12 -9.37
C MET A 286 11.43 0.42 -10.11
N ILE A 287 12.67 0.53 -9.64
CA ILE A 287 13.84 -0.17 -10.22
C ILE A 287 13.63 -1.69 -10.20
N VAL A 288 13.15 -2.22 -9.09
CA VAL A 288 12.95 -3.68 -8.94
C VAL A 288 11.70 -4.16 -9.70
N GLY A 289 10.63 -3.39 -9.66
CA GLY A 289 9.31 -3.84 -10.13
C GLY A 289 8.98 -3.51 -11.58
N ASN A 290 9.84 -2.77 -12.31
CA ASN A 290 9.56 -2.38 -13.68
C ASN A 290 10.69 -2.80 -14.63
N PRO A 291 10.42 -3.60 -15.67
CA PRO A 291 11.45 -4.05 -16.61
C PRO A 291 12.22 -2.90 -17.30
N ALA A 292 11.55 -1.77 -17.57
CA ALA A 292 12.20 -0.58 -18.13
C ALA A 292 13.31 -0.02 -17.23
N MET A 293 13.24 -0.27 -15.92
CA MET A 293 14.18 0.22 -14.93
C MET A 293 15.41 -0.67 -14.74
N SER A 294 15.51 -1.81 -15.40
CA SER A 294 16.54 -2.85 -15.18
C SER A 294 17.99 -2.40 -15.41
N GLN A 295 18.20 -1.29 -16.12
CA GLN A 295 19.53 -0.72 -16.39
C GLN A 295 19.87 0.47 -15.46
N HIS A 296 18.96 0.86 -14.57
CA HIS A 296 19.09 2.04 -13.73
C HIS A 296 19.38 1.68 -12.27
N GLN A 297 19.91 2.64 -11.53
CA GLN A 297 20.29 2.49 -10.13
C GLN A 297 19.93 3.75 -9.34
N LEU A 298 19.89 3.66 -8.02
CA LEU A 298 19.52 4.80 -7.17
C LEU A 298 20.42 6.04 -7.36
N GLY A 299 21.70 5.84 -7.69
CA GLY A 299 22.63 6.94 -7.98
C GLY A 299 22.30 7.77 -9.22
N ASP A 300 21.40 7.29 -10.11
CA ASP A 300 20.90 8.09 -11.23
C ASP A 300 19.94 9.19 -10.75
N TYR A 301 19.32 9.00 -9.59
CA TYR A 301 18.27 9.87 -9.03
C TYR A 301 18.69 10.62 -7.79
N PHE A 302 19.52 10.01 -6.93
CA PHE A 302 19.95 10.60 -5.65
C PHE A 302 21.41 10.99 -5.66
N GLU A 303 21.71 12.12 -4.99
CA GLU A 303 23.08 12.49 -4.66
C GLU A 303 23.74 11.40 -3.82
N GLN A 304 25.03 11.13 -4.09
CA GLN A 304 25.77 10.10 -3.36
C GLN A 304 25.79 10.37 -1.86
N SER A 305 25.91 11.64 -1.45
CA SER A 305 25.88 12.04 -0.05
C SER A 305 24.57 11.64 0.66
N PHE A 306 23.42 11.66 -0.04
CA PHE A 306 22.18 11.14 0.54
C PHE A 306 22.24 9.63 0.74
N LEU A 307 22.75 8.89 -0.22
CA LEU A 307 22.93 7.44 -0.10
C LEU A 307 23.94 7.07 0.99
N ASP A 308 25.00 7.88 1.16
CA ASP A 308 26.03 7.70 2.17
C ASP A 308 25.56 7.94 3.61
N THR A 309 24.34 8.47 3.83
CA THR A 309 23.72 8.47 5.17
C THR A 309 23.53 7.06 5.74
N GLY A 310 23.50 6.04 4.88
CA GLY A 310 23.24 4.65 5.25
C GLY A 310 21.77 4.22 5.08
N VAL A 311 20.93 5.09 4.54
CA VAL A 311 19.47 4.84 4.42
C VAL A 311 19.15 3.52 3.71
N MET A 312 19.91 3.14 2.68
CA MET A 312 19.68 1.88 1.97
C MET A 312 20.08 0.64 2.80
N ASP A 313 21.14 0.73 3.61
CA ASP A 313 21.49 -0.31 4.58
C ASP A 313 20.36 -0.51 5.59
N TRP A 314 19.81 0.60 6.10
CA TRP A 314 18.73 0.57 7.08
C TRP A 314 17.45 -0.04 6.51
N LEU A 315 17.04 0.38 5.32
CA LEU A 315 15.87 -0.16 4.62
C LEU A 315 16.04 -1.65 4.27
N ASN A 316 17.21 -2.03 3.74
CA ASN A 316 17.47 -3.41 3.34
C ASN A 316 17.59 -4.35 4.54
N SER A 317 18.01 -3.85 5.71
CA SER A 317 18.06 -4.64 6.95
C SER A 317 16.68 -5.07 7.43
N LYS A 318 15.66 -4.24 7.16
CA LYS A 318 14.26 -4.41 7.62
C LYS A 318 14.13 -4.59 9.13
N THR A 319 15.06 -4.01 9.87
CA THR A 319 15.08 -4.02 11.34
C THR A 319 14.74 -2.67 11.96
N MET A 320 14.69 -1.61 11.16
CA MET A 320 14.43 -0.24 11.59
C MET A 320 13.04 0.21 11.13
N SER A 321 12.25 0.68 12.07
CA SER A 321 11.00 1.40 11.78
C SER A 321 11.26 2.77 11.15
N ASN A 322 10.22 3.41 10.61
CA ASN A 322 10.32 4.80 10.15
C ASN A 322 10.85 5.74 11.24
N ASP A 323 10.43 5.52 12.49
CA ASP A 323 10.89 6.33 13.63
C ASP A 323 12.35 6.07 13.98
N ASP A 324 12.83 4.82 13.84
CA ASP A 324 14.24 4.48 14.04
C ASP A 324 15.12 5.14 12.97
N ILE A 325 14.68 5.13 11.71
CA ILE A 325 15.39 5.80 10.59
C ILE A 325 15.40 7.31 10.80
N ASN A 326 14.28 7.90 11.19
CA ASN A 326 14.21 9.31 11.55
C ASN A 326 15.20 9.65 12.69
N THR A 327 15.23 8.83 13.73
CA THR A 327 16.15 8.99 14.87
C THR A 327 17.61 8.88 14.43
N ALA A 328 17.93 8.00 13.50
CA ALA A 328 19.29 7.88 12.94
C ALA A 328 19.71 9.16 12.20
N TRP A 329 18.85 9.74 11.34
CA TRP A 329 19.12 11.01 10.71
C TRP A 329 19.25 12.17 11.70
N LEU A 330 18.39 12.24 12.72
CA LEU A 330 18.52 13.25 13.80
C LEU A 330 19.85 13.11 14.54
N SER A 331 20.31 11.87 14.79
CA SER A 331 21.63 11.62 15.39
C SER A 331 22.78 12.08 14.49
N GLN A 332 22.69 11.88 13.18
CA GLN A 332 23.68 12.41 12.23
C GLN A 332 23.70 13.94 12.22
N ILE A 333 22.53 14.59 12.26
CA ILE A 333 22.43 16.06 12.33
C ILE A 333 23.05 16.59 13.63
N ASP A 334 22.76 15.96 14.79
CA ASP A 334 23.14 16.48 16.10
C ASP A 334 24.57 16.09 16.51
N ASN A 335 24.99 14.89 16.17
CA ASN A 335 26.20 14.26 16.71
C ASN A 335 27.24 13.92 15.62
N GLY A 336 26.93 14.20 14.34
CA GLY A 336 27.80 13.85 13.22
C GLY A 336 27.87 12.35 12.91
N THR A 337 27.08 11.52 13.57
CA THR A 337 27.03 10.07 13.34
C THR A 337 25.74 9.45 13.86
N ALA A 338 25.30 8.37 13.21
CA ALA A 338 24.29 7.46 13.75
C ALA A 338 24.93 6.10 14.03
N THR A 339 24.49 5.42 15.09
CA THR A 339 24.88 4.04 15.40
C THR A 339 23.66 3.14 15.32
N VAL A 340 23.72 2.11 14.47
CA VAL A 340 22.67 1.15 14.26
C VAL A 340 23.22 -0.26 14.45
N GLY A 341 22.82 -0.94 15.52
CA GLY A 341 23.49 -2.15 15.96
C GLY A 341 24.98 -1.89 16.26
N ASP A 342 25.87 -2.66 15.65
CA ASP A 342 27.31 -2.51 15.79
C ASP A 342 27.95 -1.61 14.71
N LYS A 343 27.15 -1.05 13.79
CA LYS A 343 27.62 -0.21 12.69
C LYS A 343 27.50 1.27 13.02
N SER A 344 28.54 2.04 12.68
CA SER A 344 28.54 3.51 12.73
C SER A 344 28.39 4.09 11.33
N TYR A 345 27.49 5.05 11.18
CA TYR A 345 27.19 5.77 9.94
C TYR A 345 27.52 7.26 10.15
N PRO A 346 28.73 7.70 9.74
CA PRO A 346 29.10 9.10 9.83
C PRO A 346 28.15 9.97 8.99
N ALA A 347 27.85 11.17 9.48
CA ALA A 347 27.10 12.13 8.69
C ALA A 347 27.94 12.60 7.48
N PRO A 348 27.36 12.70 6.28
CA PRO A 348 27.99 13.36 5.14
C PRO A 348 28.33 14.84 5.47
N GLU A 349 29.37 15.39 4.84
CA GLU A 349 29.82 16.78 5.09
C GLU A 349 28.70 17.80 4.85
N ASN A 350 27.83 17.56 3.87
CA ASN A 350 26.70 18.42 3.51
C ASN A 350 25.38 18.02 4.20
N MET A 351 25.42 17.28 5.32
CA MET A 351 24.22 16.80 6.03
C MET A 351 23.24 17.94 6.35
N SER A 352 23.74 19.09 6.83
CA SER A 352 22.92 20.27 7.17
C SER A 352 22.34 21.00 5.94
N GLU A 353 22.86 20.73 4.74
CA GLU A 353 22.27 21.22 3.51
C GLU A 353 21.10 20.33 3.06
N MET A 354 21.23 19.00 3.23
CA MET A 354 20.23 18.02 2.86
C MET A 354 19.06 17.98 3.83
N PHE A 355 19.34 18.06 5.13
CA PHE A 355 18.35 17.87 6.18
C PHE A 355 18.31 19.04 7.18
N PHE A 356 17.14 19.19 7.80
CA PHE A 356 16.95 20.08 8.95
C PHE A 356 15.89 19.49 9.89
N LYS A 357 15.92 19.91 11.15
CA LYS A 357 14.94 19.46 12.15
C LYS A 357 13.70 20.34 12.11
N GLN A 358 12.56 19.70 12.16
CA GLN A 358 11.26 20.37 12.23
C GLN A 358 10.35 19.63 13.22
N ASP A 359 9.69 20.39 14.06
CA ASP A 359 8.64 19.86 14.91
C ASP A 359 7.33 19.76 14.13
N VAL A 360 6.70 18.59 14.22
CA VAL A 360 5.40 18.30 13.59
C VAL A 360 4.43 17.70 14.62
N PRO A 361 3.12 17.77 14.42
CA PRO A 361 2.16 17.06 15.26
C PRO A 361 2.46 15.56 15.28
N GLY A 362 2.43 14.95 16.45
CA GLY A 362 2.53 13.48 16.60
C GLY A 362 1.17 12.80 16.39
N ALA A 363 1.19 11.51 16.07
CA ALA A 363 0.01 10.74 15.66
C ALA A 363 -1.13 10.68 16.70
N ILE A 364 -0.83 10.77 17.98
CA ILE A 364 -1.85 10.61 19.04
C ILE A 364 -1.86 11.81 20.00
N TRP A 365 -0.70 12.31 20.40
CA TRP A 365 -0.57 13.43 21.34
C TRP A 365 0.81 14.09 21.22
N GLY A 366 0.84 15.41 21.24
CA GLY A 366 2.09 16.17 21.38
C GLY A 366 2.78 16.48 20.07
N THR A 367 4.07 16.78 20.18
CA THR A 367 4.94 17.20 19.09
C THR A 367 6.05 16.18 18.90
N GLN A 368 6.33 15.85 17.66
CA GLN A 368 7.44 14.98 17.26
C GLN A 368 8.46 15.78 16.45
N THR A 369 9.73 15.66 16.78
CA THR A 369 10.81 16.23 15.96
C THR A 369 11.14 15.24 14.83
N VAL A 370 11.15 15.73 13.59
CA VAL A 370 11.47 14.92 12.41
C VAL A 370 12.58 15.57 11.59
N ALA A 371 13.34 14.75 10.89
CA ALA A 371 14.35 15.15 9.92
C ALA A 371 13.67 15.38 8.58
N TRP A 372 13.43 16.63 8.22
CA TRP A 372 12.93 17.00 6.88
C TRP A 372 14.07 17.05 5.89
N ALA A 373 13.81 16.61 4.66
CA ALA A 373 14.80 16.70 3.58
C ALA A 373 14.47 17.80 2.57
N ARG A 374 15.51 18.32 1.93
CA ARG A 374 15.43 19.24 0.80
C ARG A 374 15.63 18.47 -0.49
N LEU A 375 14.62 18.46 -1.35
CA LEU A 375 14.61 17.67 -2.59
C LEU A 375 15.73 18.11 -3.55
N ASP A 376 16.01 19.43 -3.64
CA ASP A 376 17.10 19.98 -4.46
C ASP A 376 18.51 19.65 -3.95
N LYS A 377 18.62 18.99 -2.77
CA LYS A 377 19.87 18.58 -2.15
C LYS A 377 20.03 17.06 -2.05
N ILE A 378 18.93 16.32 -2.11
CA ILE A 378 18.97 14.86 -2.05
C ILE A 378 18.82 14.23 -3.43
N PHE A 379 18.10 14.85 -4.37
CA PHE A 379 18.08 14.41 -5.76
C PHE A 379 19.29 14.94 -6.53
N THR A 380 19.74 14.17 -7.55
CA THR A 380 20.72 14.71 -8.49
C THR A 380 20.16 15.96 -9.18
N PRO A 381 21.00 16.96 -9.52
CA PRO A 381 20.54 18.19 -10.18
C PRO A 381 19.80 17.90 -11.50
N GLY A 382 20.22 16.85 -12.21
CA GLY A 382 19.56 16.43 -13.45
C GLY A 382 18.15 15.96 -13.22
N PHE A 383 17.94 15.03 -12.28
CA PHE A 383 16.63 14.50 -11.95
C PHE A 383 15.70 15.55 -11.34
N TYR A 384 16.24 16.36 -10.42
CA TYR A 384 15.49 17.48 -9.82
C TYR A 384 14.97 18.46 -10.89
N ASN A 385 15.84 18.88 -11.83
CA ASN A 385 15.44 19.78 -12.91
C ASN A 385 14.46 19.12 -13.90
N TYR A 386 14.60 17.81 -14.14
CA TYR A 386 13.65 17.06 -14.94
C TYR A 386 12.24 17.09 -14.32
N LEU A 387 12.14 16.84 -13.00
CA LEU A 387 10.86 16.87 -12.27
C LEU A 387 10.22 18.27 -12.24
N LYS A 388 11.01 19.33 -12.15
CA LYS A 388 10.51 20.72 -12.18
C LYS A 388 9.99 21.17 -13.54
N ASN A 389 10.45 20.58 -14.62
CA ASN A 389 10.09 21.01 -15.96
C ASN A 389 8.74 20.44 -16.37
N ALA A 390 7.68 21.27 -16.31
CA ALA A 390 6.33 20.88 -16.70
C ALA A 390 6.23 20.31 -18.13
N ALA A 391 7.13 20.72 -19.05
CA ALA A 391 7.14 20.21 -20.42
C ALA A 391 7.42 18.70 -20.49
N ASN A 392 8.18 18.14 -19.54
CA ASN A 392 8.45 16.71 -19.46
C ASN A 392 7.18 15.88 -19.16
N PHE A 393 6.11 16.51 -18.67
CA PHE A 393 4.83 15.86 -18.32
C PHE A 393 3.70 16.19 -19.29
N SER A 394 4.00 16.87 -20.40
CA SER A 394 3.00 17.28 -21.39
C SER A 394 2.63 16.20 -22.40
N SER A 395 3.41 15.13 -22.51
CA SER A 395 3.19 13.99 -23.40
C SER A 395 2.95 12.70 -22.60
N ALA A 396 2.38 11.69 -23.24
CA ALA A 396 2.27 10.37 -22.63
C ALA A 396 3.67 9.82 -22.26
N PRO A 397 3.80 9.12 -21.11
CA PRO A 397 5.07 8.55 -20.67
C PRO A 397 5.50 7.42 -21.63
N ALA A 398 6.79 7.29 -21.85
CA ALA A 398 7.37 6.20 -22.63
C ALA A 398 8.72 5.80 -22.07
N ALA A 399 9.01 4.51 -22.07
CA ALA A 399 10.34 4.01 -21.78
C ALA A 399 11.26 4.29 -22.97
N THR A 400 12.31 5.08 -22.77
CA THR A 400 13.23 5.53 -23.82
C THR A 400 14.65 5.00 -23.65
N GLY A 401 14.98 4.43 -22.49
CA GLY A 401 16.33 4.09 -22.05
C GLY A 401 17.03 5.25 -21.32
N ASP A 402 16.42 6.45 -21.28
CA ASP A 402 16.87 7.55 -20.42
C ASP A 402 16.37 7.33 -18.99
N ALA A 403 17.24 7.54 -18.00
CA ALA A 403 16.93 7.23 -16.62
C ALA A 403 15.70 8.00 -16.08
N TYR A 404 15.53 9.24 -16.50
CA TYR A 404 14.45 10.09 -15.97
C TYR A 404 13.12 9.81 -16.67
N ASP A 405 13.14 9.57 -18.00
CA ASP A 405 11.96 9.16 -18.76
C ASP A 405 11.47 7.79 -18.29
N ASP A 406 12.38 6.84 -18.08
CA ASP A 406 12.05 5.49 -17.64
C ASP A 406 11.49 5.50 -16.20
N MET A 407 12.03 6.33 -15.29
CA MET A 407 11.47 6.52 -13.95
C MET A 407 10.07 7.12 -14.03
N ARG A 408 9.88 8.16 -14.84
CA ARG A 408 8.55 8.72 -15.08
C ARG A 408 7.58 7.66 -15.60
N TYR A 409 8.00 6.87 -16.60
CA TYR A 409 7.18 5.77 -17.15
C TYR A 409 6.81 4.77 -16.06
N ALA A 410 7.76 4.37 -15.20
CA ALA A 410 7.53 3.44 -14.12
C ALA A 410 6.52 4.00 -13.08
N LEU A 411 6.67 5.27 -12.68
CA LEU A 411 5.77 5.93 -11.74
C LEU A 411 4.33 6.03 -12.31
N GLU A 412 4.18 6.46 -13.57
CA GLU A 412 2.87 6.60 -14.21
C GLU A 412 2.22 5.24 -14.53
N SER A 413 3.01 4.19 -14.78
CA SER A 413 2.48 2.82 -14.94
C SER A 413 1.84 2.28 -13.65
N ASN A 414 2.21 2.82 -12.50
CA ASN A 414 1.67 2.46 -11.20
C ASN A 414 0.63 3.47 -10.67
N ASN A 415 0.20 4.43 -11.49
CA ASN A 415 -0.92 5.32 -11.21
C ASN A 415 -2.21 4.51 -11.11
N VAL A 416 -2.93 4.62 -9.99
CA VAL A 416 -4.17 3.88 -9.76
C VAL A 416 -5.43 4.69 -10.09
N CYS A 417 -5.28 5.96 -10.46
CA CYS A 417 -6.39 6.81 -10.88
C CYS A 417 -6.83 6.54 -12.32
N THR A 418 -5.91 6.10 -13.19
CA THR A 418 -6.09 6.04 -14.63
C THR A 418 -6.25 4.62 -15.17
N GLY A 419 -6.70 4.50 -16.44
CA GLY A 419 -6.74 3.23 -17.18
C GLY A 419 -7.90 2.31 -16.85
N TRP A 420 -8.91 2.78 -16.12
CA TRP A 420 -10.11 2.02 -15.77
C TRP A 420 -11.26 2.95 -15.39
N GLU A 421 -12.48 2.40 -15.38
CA GLU A 421 -13.68 3.06 -14.84
C GLU A 421 -14.21 2.23 -13.66
N PRO A 422 -14.34 2.79 -12.46
CA PRO A 422 -14.86 2.08 -11.30
C PRO A 422 -16.25 1.51 -11.54
N GLN A 423 -16.44 0.22 -11.24
CA GLN A 423 -17.73 -0.46 -11.32
C GLN A 423 -18.39 -0.57 -9.94
N HIS A 424 -17.62 -0.42 -8.86
CA HIS A 424 -18.08 -0.44 -7.49
C HIS A 424 -17.68 0.86 -6.80
N ARG A 425 -18.41 1.20 -5.74
CA ARG A 425 -18.22 2.46 -5.04
C ARG A 425 -16.91 2.54 -4.27
N ILE A 426 -16.38 3.77 -4.19
CA ILE A 426 -15.15 4.08 -3.48
C ILE A 426 -15.43 5.20 -2.46
N GLN A 427 -15.15 4.90 -1.18
CA GLN A 427 -15.16 5.90 -0.12
C GLN A 427 -13.73 6.37 0.12
N PHE A 428 -13.45 7.61 -0.20
CA PHE A 428 -12.19 8.26 0.15
C PHE A 428 -12.27 8.91 1.53
N ALA A 429 -11.15 8.87 2.24
CA ALA A 429 -10.86 9.66 3.41
C ALA A 429 -9.51 10.33 3.15
N HIS A 430 -9.47 11.62 2.81
CA HIS A 430 -8.22 12.29 2.49
C HIS A 430 -8.16 13.67 3.15
N SER A 431 -7.10 13.86 3.94
CA SER A 431 -6.87 15.10 4.67
C SER A 431 -6.35 16.19 3.74
N ARG A 432 -6.92 17.40 3.86
CA ARG A 432 -6.40 18.58 3.14
C ARG A 432 -5.10 19.09 3.73
N GLY A 433 -4.85 18.80 4.99
CA GLY A 433 -3.62 19.16 5.71
C GLY A 433 -2.51 18.11 5.62
N ASP A 434 -2.67 17.09 4.78
CA ASP A 434 -1.68 16.03 4.63
C ASP A 434 -0.42 16.54 3.91
N MET A 435 0.70 16.54 4.65
CA MET A 435 2.02 16.95 4.14
C MET A 435 2.90 15.76 3.71
N ILE A 436 2.40 14.52 3.81
CA ILE A 436 3.11 13.31 3.38
C ILE A 436 2.54 12.81 2.06
N VAL A 437 1.22 12.64 2.01
CA VAL A 437 0.47 12.30 0.79
C VAL A 437 -0.51 13.42 0.50
N PRO A 438 -0.16 14.38 -0.34
CA PRO A 438 -0.95 15.59 -0.51
C PRO A 438 -2.34 15.31 -1.11
N TYR A 439 -3.28 16.16 -0.75
CA TYR A 439 -4.69 16.10 -1.21
C TYR A 439 -4.84 16.09 -2.74
N SER A 440 -3.80 16.54 -3.47
CA SER A 440 -3.71 16.43 -4.93
C SER A 440 -3.90 15.00 -5.44
N ASN A 441 -3.64 13.98 -4.63
CA ASN A 441 -3.89 12.58 -4.98
C ASN A 441 -5.39 12.28 -5.14
N TYR A 442 -6.24 12.78 -4.23
CA TYR A 442 -7.69 12.69 -4.40
C TYR A 442 -8.15 13.49 -5.61
N LEU A 443 -7.62 14.71 -5.78
CA LEU A 443 -7.97 15.55 -6.93
C LEU A 443 -7.59 14.90 -8.25
N ALA A 444 -6.45 14.23 -8.34
CA ALA A 444 -6.04 13.49 -9.53
C ALA A 444 -7.04 12.37 -9.89
N PHE A 445 -7.56 11.64 -8.89
CA PHE A 445 -8.62 10.66 -9.13
C PHE A 445 -9.92 11.34 -9.60
N ARG A 446 -10.35 12.39 -8.93
CA ARG A 446 -11.55 13.15 -9.28
C ARG A 446 -11.48 13.73 -10.71
N ASP A 447 -10.34 14.28 -11.09
CA ASP A 447 -10.15 14.90 -12.39
C ASP A 447 -10.17 13.87 -13.55
N VAL A 448 -9.80 12.62 -13.27
CA VAL A 448 -9.94 11.50 -14.22
C VAL A 448 -11.39 11.01 -14.31
N HIS A 449 -12.15 11.07 -13.21
CA HIS A 449 -13.51 10.54 -13.09
C HIS A 449 -14.55 11.61 -12.73
N PRO A 450 -14.63 12.74 -13.45
CA PRO A 450 -15.38 13.93 -13.02
C PRO A 450 -16.89 13.72 -12.87
N ASP A 451 -17.44 12.72 -13.56
CA ASP A 451 -18.87 12.41 -13.55
C ASP A 451 -19.29 11.42 -12.46
N GLY A 452 -18.32 10.86 -11.70
CA GLY A 452 -18.55 9.80 -10.71
C GLY A 452 -18.76 10.31 -9.28
N GLU A 453 -18.49 11.59 -9.00
CA GLU A 453 -18.58 12.15 -7.64
C GLU A 453 -20.00 12.02 -7.10
N ASP A 454 -20.13 11.63 -5.83
CA ASP A 454 -21.36 11.30 -5.10
C ASP A 454 -22.10 10.03 -5.56
N ASP A 455 -21.92 9.57 -6.77
CA ASP A 455 -22.56 8.35 -7.27
C ASP A 455 -21.65 7.11 -7.18
N MET A 456 -20.41 7.24 -7.65
CA MET A 456 -19.42 6.15 -7.69
C MET A 456 -18.31 6.31 -6.67
N TYR A 457 -17.95 7.53 -6.33
CA TYR A 457 -17.00 7.81 -5.27
C TYR A 457 -17.41 9.07 -4.51
N ARG A 458 -17.01 9.14 -3.27
CA ARG A 458 -17.18 10.33 -2.43
C ARG A 458 -16.01 10.47 -1.46
N ILE A 459 -15.84 11.66 -0.91
CA ILE A 459 -14.86 11.94 0.14
C ILE A 459 -15.55 12.15 1.48
N ASP A 460 -14.92 11.70 2.54
CA ASP A 460 -15.35 12.00 3.91
C ASP A 460 -14.72 13.32 4.37
N ASP A 461 -15.49 14.41 4.36
CA ASP A 461 -15.02 15.74 4.74
C ASP A 461 -14.62 15.85 6.23
N THR A 462 -14.94 14.87 7.07
CA THR A 462 -14.53 14.89 8.49
C THR A 462 -13.03 14.73 8.69
N PHE A 463 -12.29 14.41 7.64
CA PHE A 463 -10.82 14.32 7.62
C PHE A 463 -10.14 15.63 7.21
N SER A 464 -10.90 16.64 6.74
CA SER A 464 -10.37 17.87 6.13
C SER A 464 -9.34 18.63 6.98
N ASP A 465 -9.48 18.59 8.32
CA ASP A 465 -8.67 19.38 9.26
C ASP A 465 -7.52 18.56 9.92
N SER A 466 -7.14 17.43 9.34
CA SER A 466 -6.13 16.55 9.89
C SER A 466 -4.83 16.60 9.09
N ASP A 467 -3.72 16.25 9.71
CA ASP A 467 -2.48 15.84 9.05
C ASP A 467 -2.48 14.33 8.79
N HIS A 468 -1.49 13.81 8.08
CA HIS A 468 -1.40 12.40 7.70
C HIS A 468 -1.50 11.44 8.89
N LEU A 469 -0.76 11.68 9.98
CA LEU A 469 -0.71 10.77 11.13
C LEU A 469 -2.01 10.78 11.94
N ASN A 470 -2.57 11.97 12.18
CA ASN A 470 -3.85 12.11 12.87
C ASN A 470 -5.03 11.62 12.01
N SER A 471 -4.97 11.81 10.70
CA SER A 471 -5.93 11.27 9.75
C SER A 471 -5.90 9.74 9.77
N GLY A 472 -4.72 9.12 9.81
CA GLY A 472 -4.57 7.67 9.96
C GLY A 472 -5.25 7.14 11.22
N THR A 473 -5.00 7.78 12.35
CA THR A 473 -5.66 7.42 13.62
C THR A 473 -7.18 7.56 13.52
N LYS A 474 -7.69 8.65 12.95
CA LYS A 474 -9.13 8.85 12.71
C LYS A 474 -9.71 7.78 11.78
N PHE A 475 -9.00 7.45 10.69
CA PHE A 475 -9.41 6.43 9.74
C PHE A 475 -9.60 5.07 10.43
N LEU A 476 -8.64 4.68 11.28
CA LEU A 476 -8.70 3.43 12.03
C LEU A 476 -9.86 3.41 13.04
N ILE A 477 -10.06 4.51 13.77
CA ILE A 477 -11.19 4.65 14.69
C ILE A 477 -12.52 4.59 13.93
N LYS A 478 -12.64 5.30 12.81
CA LYS A 478 -13.85 5.31 11.99
C LYS A 478 -14.14 3.99 11.31
N LEU A 479 -13.14 3.22 10.95
CA LEU A 479 -13.34 1.83 10.54
C LEU A 479 -14.07 1.01 11.61
N GLY A 480 -13.85 1.31 12.87
CA GLY A 480 -14.54 0.65 13.99
C GLY A 480 -15.91 1.23 14.33
N SER A 481 -16.10 2.56 14.23
CA SER A 481 -17.31 3.26 14.71
C SER A 481 -18.30 3.61 13.61
N ASP A 482 -17.85 4.24 12.52
CA ASP A 482 -18.70 4.71 11.42
C ASP A 482 -18.61 3.76 10.21
N PHE A 483 -18.06 2.59 10.44
CA PHE A 483 -17.89 1.52 9.47
C PHE A 483 -19.18 1.27 8.67
N PHE A 484 -20.31 1.38 9.35
CA PHE A 484 -21.61 1.11 8.77
C PHE A 484 -22.05 2.11 7.75
N ASP A 485 -22.03 3.39 8.07
CA ASP A 485 -22.50 4.42 7.15
C ASP A 485 -21.68 4.42 5.87
N ASN A 486 -20.38 4.18 5.99
CA ASN A 486 -19.47 4.11 4.85
C ASN A 486 -19.69 2.83 4.04
N PHE A 487 -19.71 1.65 4.69
CA PHE A 487 -19.94 0.39 3.98
C PHE A 487 -21.38 0.22 3.51
N GLN A 488 -22.36 0.77 4.21
CA GLN A 488 -23.74 0.79 3.73
C GLN A 488 -23.86 1.59 2.43
N TRP A 489 -23.20 2.73 2.34
CA TRP A 489 -23.17 3.50 1.10
C TRP A 489 -22.43 2.74 -0.02
N ILE A 490 -21.28 2.14 0.28
CA ILE A 490 -20.50 1.34 -0.68
C ILE A 490 -21.33 0.16 -1.19
N ASP A 491 -22.02 -0.58 -0.29
CA ASP A 491 -22.82 -1.77 -0.63
C ASP A 491 -24.19 -1.45 -1.25
N ALA A 492 -24.62 -0.19 -1.18
CA ALA A 492 -25.89 0.20 -1.75
C ALA A 492 -25.90 0.01 -3.28
N THR A 493 -27.00 -0.49 -3.81
CA THR A 493 -27.19 -0.65 -5.24
C THR A 493 -26.94 0.68 -5.95
N ILE A 494 -26.00 0.69 -6.90
CA ILE A 494 -25.76 1.85 -7.74
C ILE A 494 -27.05 2.11 -8.53
N PRO A 495 -27.67 3.28 -8.43
CA PRO A 495 -28.86 3.57 -9.20
C PRO A 495 -28.55 3.44 -10.70
N THR A 496 -29.00 2.37 -11.32
CA THR A 496 -28.95 2.20 -12.79
C THR A 496 -29.99 3.12 -13.48
N GLY A 497 -30.46 4.10 -12.76
CA GLY A 497 -31.55 4.96 -13.18
C GLY A 497 -31.08 6.13 -14.06
N ILE A 498 -31.92 6.44 -15.01
CA ILE A 498 -31.90 7.65 -15.82
C ILE A 498 -31.84 8.85 -14.86
N LYS A 499 -30.72 9.60 -14.83
CA LYS A 499 -30.65 10.85 -14.06
C LYS A 499 -31.71 11.82 -14.58
N THR A 500 -32.65 12.17 -13.73
CA THR A 500 -33.57 13.26 -14.02
C THR A 500 -32.86 14.56 -13.71
N VAL A 501 -32.42 15.26 -14.73
CA VAL A 501 -31.77 16.58 -14.56
C VAL A 501 -32.88 17.62 -14.40
N THR A 502 -33.08 18.06 -13.16
CA THR A 502 -34.05 19.12 -12.84
C THR A 502 -33.46 20.55 -12.95
N ASP A 503 -32.12 20.66 -12.99
CA ASP A 503 -31.43 21.96 -13.14
C ASP A 503 -30.24 21.80 -14.09
N VAL A 504 -30.40 22.16 -15.33
CA VAL A 504 -29.32 22.14 -16.32
C VAL A 504 -28.66 23.50 -16.36
N ARG A 505 -27.65 23.74 -15.54
CA ARG A 505 -26.57 24.65 -15.94
C ARG A 505 -25.60 23.82 -16.81
N ALA A 506 -25.89 23.77 -18.13
CA ALA A 506 -25.05 23.03 -19.06
C ALA A 506 -23.62 23.58 -19.08
N PRO A 507 -22.60 22.72 -18.95
CA PRO A 507 -21.24 23.10 -19.27
C PRO A 507 -21.16 23.51 -20.74
N LYS A 508 -20.31 24.45 -21.08
CA LYS A 508 -20.19 25.07 -22.42
C LYS A 508 -19.77 24.14 -23.57
N SER A 509 -19.67 22.84 -23.37
CA SER A 509 -19.12 21.88 -24.33
C SER A 509 -19.92 20.59 -24.56
N ASP A 510 -21.14 20.45 -23.99
CA ASP A 510 -21.89 19.20 -24.14
C ASP A 510 -22.40 18.95 -25.54
N VAL A 511 -22.17 17.77 -26.07
CA VAL A 511 -22.71 17.30 -27.34
C VAL A 511 -23.96 16.48 -27.04
N TRP A 512 -25.10 16.98 -27.51
CA TRP A 512 -26.42 16.37 -27.30
C TRP A 512 -26.86 15.60 -28.54
N TYR A 513 -27.48 14.44 -28.32
CA TYR A 513 -28.09 13.63 -29.36
C TYR A 513 -29.52 13.25 -28.97
N THR A 514 -30.37 13.11 -29.95
CA THR A 514 -31.66 12.39 -29.79
C THR A 514 -31.41 10.90 -29.64
N ILE A 515 -32.38 10.14 -29.11
CA ILE A 515 -32.24 8.68 -28.91
C ILE A 515 -32.07 7.91 -30.25
N ASP A 516 -32.45 8.52 -31.38
CA ASP A 516 -32.25 8.01 -32.73
C ASP A 516 -30.89 8.42 -33.33
N GLY A 517 -30.00 9.01 -32.49
CA GLY A 517 -28.60 9.33 -32.85
C GLY A 517 -28.38 10.65 -33.59
N ARG A 518 -29.40 11.49 -33.73
CA ARG A 518 -29.23 12.80 -34.38
C ARG A 518 -28.58 13.80 -33.41
N ARG A 519 -27.48 14.42 -33.83
CA ARG A 519 -26.82 15.47 -33.07
C ARG A 519 -27.69 16.71 -32.97
N ILE A 520 -27.90 17.21 -31.76
CA ILE A 520 -28.56 18.47 -31.48
C ILE A 520 -27.47 19.56 -31.41
N LEU A 521 -27.54 20.55 -32.28
CA LEU A 521 -26.66 21.71 -32.21
C LEU A 521 -26.93 22.45 -30.89
N SER A 522 -25.88 22.72 -30.13
CA SER A 522 -25.89 23.24 -28.76
C SER A 522 -26.99 24.29 -28.55
N PRO A 523 -27.79 24.20 -27.46
CA PRO A 523 -28.81 25.19 -27.13
C PRO A 523 -28.26 26.56 -26.72
N LEU A 524 -26.93 26.78 -26.80
CA LEU A 524 -26.25 27.96 -26.26
C LEU A 524 -25.96 29.07 -27.30
N THR A 525 -26.54 29.05 -28.48
CA THR A 525 -26.52 30.22 -29.36
C THR A 525 -27.74 31.13 -29.05
N SER A 526 -27.46 32.29 -28.59
CA SER A 526 -28.22 33.56 -28.37
C SER A 526 -29.78 33.60 -28.35
N HIS A 527 -30.49 32.49 -28.61
CA HIS A 527 -31.93 32.32 -28.44
C HIS A 527 -32.19 30.87 -28.01
N PRO A 528 -32.34 30.56 -26.72
CA PRO A 528 -32.62 29.21 -26.28
C PRO A 528 -34.05 28.82 -26.60
N SER A 529 -34.28 28.03 -27.61
CA SER A 529 -35.47 27.19 -27.62
C SER A 529 -35.26 26.15 -26.52
N PRO A 530 -36.14 26.08 -25.51
CA PRO A 530 -36.00 25.05 -24.48
C PRO A 530 -36.05 23.68 -25.14
N LEU A 531 -35.12 22.81 -24.73
CA LEU A 531 -35.19 21.41 -25.14
C LEU A 531 -36.57 20.87 -24.78
N LYS A 532 -37.23 20.22 -25.73
CA LYS A 532 -38.53 19.61 -25.50
C LYS A 532 -38.37 18.50 -24.46
N GLN A 533 -39.42 18.33 -23.68
CA GLN A 533 -39.53 17.19 -22.78
C GLN A 533 -39.26 15.88 -23.55
N GLY A 534 -38.32 15.05 -23.09
CA GLY A 534 -37.93 13.85 -23.82
C GLY A 534 -36.64 13.18 -23.31
N LEU A 535 -36.25 12.14 -24.02
CA LEU A 535 -35.03 11.38 -23.79
C LEU A 535 -33.91 11.85 -24.71
N TYR A 536 -32.73 12.10 -24.15
CA TYR A 536 -31.56 12.58 -24.88
C TYR A 536 -30.32 11.80 -24.48
N ILE A 537 -29.32 11.76 -25.34
CA ILE A 537 -27.99 11.24 -25.03
C ILE A 537 -27.03 12.44 -24.95
N VAL A 538 -26.38 12.60 -23.77
CA VAL A 538 -25.43 13.66 -23.52
C VAL A 538 -24.13 13.00 -23.07
N ASN A 539 -23.05 13.23 -23.80
CA ASN A 539 -21.74 12.61 -23.52
C ASN A 539 -21.83 11.07 -23.31
N GLY A 540 -22.65 10.40 -24.14
CA GLY A 540 -22.85 8.95 -24.06
C GLY A 540 -23.81 8.48 -22.95
N LYS A 541 -24.38 9.39 -22.15
CA LYS A 541 -25.34 9.05 -21.08
C LYS A 541 -26.78 9.43 -21.50
N LEU A 542 -27.76 8.61 -21.10
CA LEU A 542 -29.17 8.88 -21.34
C LEU A 542 -29.70 9.88 -20.30
N VAL A 543 -30.30 10.96 -20.77
CA VAL A 543 -30.82 12.06 -19.94
C VAL A 543 -32.31 12.26 -20.24
N VAL A 544 -33.13 12.40 -19.21
CA VAL A 544 -34.56 12.74 -19.32
C VAL A 544 -34.73 14.22 -19.04
N ILE A 545 -35.32 14.95 -20.00
CA ILE A 545 -35.81 16.32 -19.77
C ILE A 545 -37.29 16.23 -19.49
N LYS A 546 -37.71 16.67 -18.31
CA LYS A 546 -39.11 16.73 -17.86
C LYS A 546 -39.76 18.05 -18.23
#